data_9796bb2be5de6cfdfadd7d85eb5e55f3
#
_entry.id   9796bb2be5de6cfdfadd7d85eb5e55f3
#
_cell.length_a   1.000
_cell.length_b   1.000
_cell.length_c   1.000
_cell.angle_alpha   90.00
_cell.angle_beta   90.00
_cell.angle_gamma   90.00
#
_symmetry.space_group_name_H-M   'P 1'
#
loop_
_entity.id
_entity.type
_entity.pdbx_description
1 polymer ?
#
loop_
_entity_poly.entity_id
_entity_poly.type
_entity_poly.pdbx_seq_one_letter_code
_entity_poly.pdbx_strand_id
1 'polypeptide(L)'
;MSKNIKYNFLTTDEKERYQKHLTLKEIGYEGQLSLKNSSVLCIGAGGLGSSVLLYLAAAGIGKIGIVDNDYVEKSNLQRQIIHETNTIGSLKIDSAQERIKKFNPNSELLTFAERINPKNALEIIQKFDIICDCSDNFGTRYLINDACLILNKPLVFGSVQGFEGQVSVFNLNKTSPNLRDLLPESPSKNTVPSCAEYGVVGVSTGLIGIIQVNEIIKIILKKGEVLDGKIMVFDLLNMNTKKLHLKSDQVNKQINNLSKFMDYYSDDECSTQTGTINRINACDFNSLYKIKPNKILLIDVREIEEFSSSAIEGSISIPLSRLKKDPDLKFIQKESLIKEIFTICKSGKRSEKASSILSKFKIQSRSIEGGIEKVKRLLSD
;
A
#
# COMPACT_ATOMS: atom_id res chain seq x y z
N MET A 1 6.03 5.91 28.70
CA MET A 1 7.40 5.45 28.40
C MET A 1 7.45 3.96 28.70
N SER A 2 7.24 3.07 27.72
CA SER A 2 7.50 1.64 27.91
C SER A 2 9.02 1.45 27.98
N LYS A 3 9.52 0.95 29.10
CA LYS A 3 10.92 0.56 29.24
C LYS A 3 11.16 -0.54 28.18
N ASN A 4 11.97 -0.25 27.16
CA ASN A 4 12.49 -1.30 26.29
C ASN A 4 13.27 -2.27 27.18
N ILE A 5 12.70 -3.45 27.43
CA ILE A 5 13.37 -4.52 28.14
C ILE A 5 14.49 -4.97 27.20
N LYS A 6 15.75 -4.62 27.53
CA LYS A 6 16.90 -5.13 26.79
C LYS A 6 17.17 -6.55 27.27
N TYR A 7 17.12 -7.48 26.37
CA TYR A 7 17.55 -8.84 26.62
C TYR A 7 19.08 -8.89 26.71
N ASN A 8 19.58 -9.59 27.73
CA ASN A 8 21.02 -9.72 27.94
C ASN A 8 21.58 -11.07 27.45
N PHE A 9 20.70 -11.97 26.99
CA PHE A 9 21.11 -13.30 26.52
C PHE A 9 20.08 -13.89 25.54
N LEU A 10 20.55 -14.87 24.77
CA LEU A 10 19.72 -15.74 23.95
C LEU A 10 19.38 -17.00 24.76
N THR A 11 18.11 -17.41 24.72
CA THR A 11 17.67 -18.69 25.31
C THR A 11 18.30 -19.88 24.57
N THR A 12 18.18 -21.08 25.13
CA THR A 12 18.66 -22.32 24.48
C THR A 12 17.93 -22.56 23.15
N ASP A 13 16.61 -22.38 23.10
CA ASP A 13 15.79 -22.49 21.90
C ASP A 13 16.22 -21.48 20.83
N GLU A 14 16.49 -20.22 21.21
CA GLU A 14 16.96 -19.20 20.28
C GLU A 14 18.36 -19.52 19.74
N LYS A 15 19.27 -20.05 20.57
CA LYS A 15 20.60 -20.48 20.12
C LYS A 15 20.49 -21.60 19.09
N GLU A 16 19.61 -22.56 19.29
CA GLU A 16 19.35 -23.62 18.34
C GLU A 16 18.74 -23.08 17.05
N ARG A 17 17.68 -22.28 17.16
CA ARG A 17 16.97 -21.67 16.02
C ARG A 17 17.91 -20.81 15.15
N TYR A 18 18.75 -20.00 15.75
CA TYR A 18 19.64 -19.07 15.06
C TYR A 18 21.06 -19.60 14.90
N GLN A 19 21.31 -20.91 15.07
CA GLN A 19 22.63 -21.51 15.01
C GLN A 19 23.43 -21.07 13.77
N LYS A 20 22.79 -20.98 12.61
CA LYS A 20 23.46 -20.55 11.37
C LYS A 20 23.87 -19.08 11.39
N HIS A 21 23.11 -18.22 12.06
CA HIS A 21 23.50 -16.82 12.29
C HIS A 21 24.66 -16.74 13.28
N LEU A 22 24.66 -17.57 14.34
CA LEU A 22 25.72 -17.57 15.32
C LEU A 22 27.07 -17.99 14.75
N THR A 23 27.08 -18.78 13.68
CA THR A 23 28.31 -19.19 12.96
C THR A 23 28.80 -18.17 11.93
N LEU A 24 27.94 -17.21 11.54
CA LEU A 24 28.35 -16.14 10.61
C LEU A 24 29.20 -15.11 11.36
N LYS A 25 30.37 -14.81 10.79
CA LYS A 25 31.33 -13.84 11.35
C LYS A 25 30.75 -12.43 11.48
N GLU A 26 29.87 -12.07 10.57
CA GLU A 26 29.21 -10.76 10.49
C GLU A 26 28.07 -10.63 11.51
N ILE A 27 27.48 -11.74 11.99
CA ILE A 27 26.38 -11.74 12.96
C ILE A 27 26.90 -12.20 14.33
N GLY A 28 27.22 -13.48 14.48
CA GLY A 28 27.66 -14.06 15.73
C GLY A 28 26.62 -13.93 16.85
N TYR A 29 27.06 -14.14 18.08
CA TYR A 29 26.19 -14.03 19.26
C TYR A 29 25.70 -12.60 19.50
N GLU A 30 26.61 -11.63 19.46
CA GLU A 30 26.32 -10.21 19.71
C GLU A 30 25.41 -9.60 18.62
N GLY A 31 25.60 -9.99 17.36
CA GLY A 31 24.73 -9.57 16.29
C GLY A 31 23.32 -10.12 16.45
N GLN A 32 23.17 -11.42 16.80
CA GLN A 32 21.86 -12.01 17.03
C GLN A 32 21.16 -11.38 18.26
N LEU A 33 21.90 -11.06 19.29
CA LEU A 33 21.39 -10.33 20.45
C LEU A 33 20.95 -8.93 20.09
N SER A 34 21.66 -8.27 19.16
CA SER A 34 21.26 -6.95 18.62
C SER A 34 19.97 -7.04 17.82
N LEU A 35 19.78 -8.08 16.99
CA LEU A 35 18.53 -8.33 16.27
C LEU A 35 17.37 -8.55 17.25
N LYS A 36 17.57 -9.36 18.30
CA LYS A 36 16.59 -9.61 19.36
C LYS A 36 16.19 -8.33 20.12
N ASN A 37 17.11 -7.40 20.29
CA ASN A 37 16.86 -6.14 21.00
C ASN A 37 16.34 -5.01 20.10
N SER A 38 16.11 -5.27 18.82
CA SER A 38 15.65 -4.27 17.86
C SER A 38 14.15 -4.35 17.62
N SER A 39 13.57 -3.22 17.26
CA SER A 39 12.15 -3.09 16.91
C SER A 39 11.99 -2.52 15.50
N VAL A 40 11.14 -3.17 14.68
CA VAL A 40 10.89 -2.78 13.29
C VAL A 40 9.39 -2.65 13.07
N LEU A 41 8.97 -1.53 12.47
CA LEU A 41 7.59 -1.31 12.04
C LEU A 41 7.46 -1.55 10.54
N CYS A 42 6.62 -2.49 10.15
CA CYS A 42 6.22 -2.72 8.76
C CYS A 42 4.89 -2.01 8.49
N ILE A 43 4.88 -1.06 7.57
CA ILE A 43 3.66 -0.34 7.18
C ILE A 43 3.16 -0.93 5.88
N GLY A 44 2.10 -1.73 5.97
CA GLY A 44 1.51 -2.56 4.92
C GLY A 44 1.85 -4.03 5.08
N ALA A 45 0.84 -4.90 5.16
CA ALA A 45 0.93 -6.36 5.15
C ALA A 45 0.56 -6.95 3.77
N GLY A 46 0.86 -6.19 2.71
CA GLY A 46 0.62 -6.55 1.32
C GLY A 46 1.73 -7.40 0.70
N GLY A 47 2.01 -7.19 -0.60
CA GLY A 47 3.01 -7.97 -1.33
C GLY A 47 4.44 -7.82 -0.78
N LEU A 48 4.92 -6.59 -0.57
CA LEU A 48 6.22 -6.31 0.06
C LEU A 48 6.22 -6.78 1.51
N GLY A 49 5.19 -6.35 2.29
CA GLY A 49 5.06 -6.69 3.71
C GLY A 49 5.06 -8.18 3.99
N SER A 50 4.53 -9.00 3.08
CA SER A 50 4.52 -10.47 3.23
C SER A 50 5.92 -11.05 3.40
N SER A 51 6.83 -10.72 2.51
CA SER A 51 8.22 -11.19 2.59
C SER A 51 8.98 -10.48 3.72
N VAL A 52 8.79 -9.17 3.89
CA VAL A 52 9.40 -8.42 4.99
C VAL A 52 9.07 -9.03 6.34
N LEU A 53 7.81 -9.24 6.65
CA LEU A 53 7.36 -9.76 7.95
C LEU A 53 7.88 -11.17 8.23
N LEU A 54 7.84 -12.07 7.23
CA LEU A 54 8.35 -13.43 7.37
C LEU A 54 9.86 -13.45 7.63
N TYR A 55 10.64 -12.66 6.88
CA TYR A 55 12.10 -12.64 7.04
C TYR A 55 12.58 -11.88 8.28
N LEU A 56 11.85 -10.83 8.74
CA LEU A 56 12.12 -10.20 10.04
C LEU A 56 11.92 -11.20 11.18
N ALA A 57 10.83 -11.95 11.14
CA ALA A 57 10.57 -13.02 12.13
C ALA A 57 11.63 -14.13 12.04
N ALA A 58 12.00 -14.58 10.83
CA ALA A 58 13.04 -15.57 10.62
C ALA A 58 14.40 -15.12 11.16
N ALA A 59 14.74 -13.84 10.98
CA ALA A 59 15.98 -13.26 11.47
C ALA A 59 16.01 -13.08 13.00
N GLY A 60 14.87 -13.19 13.67
CA GLY A 60 14.78 -13.03 15.11
C GLY A 60 14.77 -11.58 15.59
N ILE A 61 14.10 -10.71 14.85
CA ILE A 61 13.80 -9.36 15.32
C ILE A 61 12.88 -9.49 16.53
N GLY A 62 13.28 -8.89 17.65
CA GLY A 62 12.58 -9.07 18.92
C GLY A 62 11.20 -8.46 18.96
N LYS A 63 11.00 -7.31 18.28
CA LYS A 63 9.71 -6.63 18.22
C LYS A 63 9.36 -6.23 16.80
N ILE A 64 8.22 -6.69 16.30
CA ILE A 64 7.73 -6.39 14.95
C ILE A 64 6.37 -5.71 15.06
N GLY A 65 6.26 -4.49 14.51
CA GLY A 65 5.01 -3.77 14.36
C GLY A 65 4.40 -4.02 12.98
N ILE A 66 3.09 -4.11 12.90
CA ILE A 66 2.34 -4.27 11.64
C ILE A 66 1.20 -3.26 11.61
N VAL A 67 1.18 -2.39 10.59
CA VAL A 67 0.08 -1.46 10.33
C VAL A 67 -0.59 -1.85 9.01
N ASP A 68 -1.85 -2.22 9.06
CA ASP A 68 -2.68 -2.47 7.87
C ASP A 68 -4.17 -2.47 8.29
N ASN A 69 -5.05 -1.90 7.48
CA ASN A 69 -6.49 -1.86 7.75
C ASN A 69 -7.33 -2.66 6.78
N ASP A 70 -6.69 -3.37 5.84
CA ASP A 70 -7.37 -4.13 4.79
C ASP A 70 -7.72 -5.54 5.24
N TYR A 71 -8.59 -6.16 4.44
CA TYR A 71 -8.95 -7.56 4.54
C TYR A 71 -8.23 -8.41 3.48
N VAL A 72 -8.04 -9.68 3.79
CA VAL A 72 -7.47 -10.65 2.85
C VAL A 72 -8.49 -10.94 1.76
N GLU A 73 -8.11 -10.73 0.51
CA GLU A 73 -8.90 -11.05 -0.67
C GLU A 73 -8.24 -12.18 -1.48
N LYS A 74 -9.03 -12.99 -2.19
CA LYS A 74 -8.52 -14.04 -3.08
C LYS A 74 -7.52 -13.50 -4.12
N SER A 75 -7.77 -12.30 -4.63
CA SER A 75 -6.91 -11.59 -5.60
C SER A 75 -5.55 -11.17 -5.02
N ASN A 76 -5.39 -11.20 -3.70
CA ASN A 76 -4.14 -10.87 -3.03
C ASN A 76 -3.16 -12.04 -3.01
N LEU A 77 -3.65 -13.28 -2.96
CA LEU A 77 -2.85 -14.47 -2.65
C LEU A 77 -1.73 -14.76 -3.65
N GLN A 78 -1.82 -14.26 -4.89
CA GLN A 78 -0.77 -14.43 -5.89
C GLN A 78 0.54 -13.70 -5.56
N ARG A 79 0.53 -12.74 -4.58
CA ARG A 79 1.71 -11.96 -4.16
C ARG A 79 1.83 -11.73 -2.66
N GLN A 80 0.77 -11.92 -1.90
CA GLN A 80 0.74 -11.71 -0.44
C GLN A 80 0.85 -13.07 0.28
N ILE A 81 2.04 -13.67 0.20
CA ILE A 81 2.33 -15.05 0.61
C ILE A 81 2.26 -15.30 2.12
N ILE A 82 2.12 -14.26 2.93
CA ILE A 82 1.89 -14.39 4.38
C ILE A 82 0.46 -14.81 4.69
N HIS A 83 -0.48 -14.57 3.75
CA HIS A 83 -1.89 -14.92 3.87
C HIS A 83 -2.17 -16.25 3.17
N GLU A 84 -3.23 -16.93 3.62
CA GLU A 84 -3.63 -18.25 3.14
C GLU A 84 -5.09 -18.24 2.68
N THR A 85 -5.50 -19.23 1.88
CA THR A 85 -6.86 -19.33 1.36
C THR A 85 -7.92 -19.38 2.48
N ASN A 86 -7.61 -20.01 3.60
CA ASN A 86 -8.48 -20.11 4.77
C ASN A 86 -8.61 -18.79 5.56
N THR A 87 -7.75 -17.80 5.29
CA THR A 87 -7.80 -16.47 5.94
C THR A 87 -8.51 -15.42 5.09
N ILE A 88 -9.08 -15.79 3.93
CA ILE A 88 -9.86 -14.85 3.10
C ILE A 88 -11.02 -14.27 3.92
N GLY A 89 -11.14 -12.94 3.93
CA GLY A 89 -12.14 -12.20 4.70
C GLY A 89 -11.70 -11.79 6.10
N SER A 90 -10.57 -12.27 6.60
CA SER A 90 -9.97 -11.80 7.86
C SER A 90 -9.19 -10.51 7.65
N LEU A 91 -8.95 -9.75 8.72
CA LEU A 91 -8.01 -8.63 8.66
C LEU A 91 -6.61 -9.12 8.29
N LYS A 92 -5.89 -8.39 7.43
CA LYS A 92 -4.53 -8.76 7.04
C LYS A 92 -3.58 -8.86 8.22
N ILE A 93 -3.73 -7.97 9.22
CA ILE A 93 -2.91 -7.99 10.43
C ILE A 93 -3.12 -9.25 11.26
N ASP A 94 -4.35 -9.74 11.39
CA ASP A 94 -4.67 -10.96 12.16
C ASP A 94 -4.10 -12.18 11.47
N SER A 95 -4.30 -12.30 10.15
CA SER A 95 -3.73 -13.36 9.33
C SER A 95 -2.20 -13.37 9.40
N ALA A 96 -1.56 -12.20 9.29
CA ALA A 96 -0.10 -12.07 9.38
C ALA A 96 0.40 -12.44 10.80
N GLN A 97 -0.26 -11.96 11.84
CA GLN A 97 0.09 -12.26 13.23
C GLN A 97 0.03 -13.77 13.51
N GLU A 98 -1.05 -14.44 13.09
CA GLU A 98 -1.21 -15.88 13.25
C GLU A 98 -0.08 -16.64 12.55
N ARG A 99 0.22 -16.26 11.30
CA ARG A 99 1.29 -16.89 10.51
C ARG A 99 2.65 -16.71 11.14
N ILE A 100 2.99 -15.50 11.60
CA ILE A 100 4.27 -15.23 12.25
C ILE A 100 4.39 -16.01 13.57
N LYS A 101 3.36 -16.04 14.41
CA LYS A 101 3.38 -16.80 15.68
C LYS A 101 3.62 -18.29 15.48
N LYS A 102 3.01 -18.89 14.43
CA LYS A 102 3.26 -20.29 14.07
C LYS A 102 4.68 -20.51 13.54
N PHE A 103 5.25 -19.52 12.87
CA PHE A 103 6.58 -19.61 12.28
C PHE A 103 7.69 -19.32 13.29
N ASN A 104 7.59 -18.22 14.06
CA ASN A 104 8.52 -17.86 15.13
C ASN A 104 7.79 -17.24 16.32
N PRO A 105 7.54 -17.97 17.41
CA PRO A 105 6.83 -17.45 18.58
C PRO A 105 7.64 -16.46 19.41
N ASN A 106 8.95 -16.34 19.18
CA ASN A 106 9.87 -15.54 20.02
C ASN A 106 9.81 -14.03 19.74
N SER A 107 9.18 -13.59 18.65
CA SER A 107 9.01 -12.18 18.34
C SER A 107 7.77 -11.60 19.01
N GLU A 108 7.92 -10.46 19.68
CA GLU A 108 6.79 -9.64 20.14
C GLU A 108 6.12 -8.99 18.93
N LEU A 109 4.79 -9.16 18.80
CA LEU A 109 4.03 -8.58 17.70
C LEU A 109 3.09 -7.50 18.22
N LEU A 110 3.18 -6.30 17.63
CA LEU A 110 2.23 -5.20 17.83
C LEU A 110 1.49 -4.92 16.53
N THR A 111 0.19 -5.10 16.54
CA THR A 111 -0.68 -4.90 15.37
C THR A 111 -1.55 -3.65 15.53
N PHE A 112 -1.71 -2.90 14.44
CA PHE A 112 -2.53 -1.70 14.36
C PHE A 112 -3.52 -1.87 13.19
N ALA A 113 -4.78 -2.20 13.53
CA ALA A 113 -5.88 -2.39 12.57
C ALA A 113 -6.42 -1.04 12.07
N GLU A 114 -5.55 -0.18 11.63
CA GLU A 114 -5.89 1.17 11.22
C GLU A 114 -5.01 1.65 10.06
N ARG A 115 -5.54 2.56 9.26
CA ARG A 115 -4.74 3.24 8.26
C ARG A 115 -3.83 4.26 8.94
N ILE A 116 -2.53 4.24 8.55
CA ILE A 116 -1.63 5.30 9.00
C ILE A 116 -2.07 6.63 8.39
N ASN A 117 -2.14 7.66 9.21
CA ASN A 117 -2.62 8.98 8.86
C ASN A 117 -1.88 10.06 9.70
N PRO A 118 -2.00 11.35 9.37
CA PRO A 118 -1.27 12.40 10.08
C PRO A 118 -1.56 12.51 11.58
N LYS A 119 -2.68 11.94 12.07
CA LYS A 119 -3.04 11.99 13.51
C LYS A 119 -2.36 10.89 14.31
N ASN A 120 -2.14 9.69 13.71
CA ASN A 120 -1.58 8.53 14.41
C ASN A 120 -0.12 8.22 14.04
N ALA A 121 0.39 8.76 12.91
CA ALA A 121 1.69 8.38 12.38
C ALA A 121 2.84 8.58 13.38
N LEU A 122 2.92 9.75 14.03
CA LEU A 122 3.98 10.04 14.99
C LEU A 122 3.90 9.12 16.22
N GLU A 123 2.68 8.88 16.74
CA GLU A 123 2.47 8.01 17.91
C GLU A 123 2.86 6.56 17.63
N ILE A 124 2.55 6.04 16.44
CA ILE A 124 2.87 4.66 16.07
C ILE A 124 4.38 4.53 15.79
N ILE A 125 4.93 5.38 14.92
CA ILE A 125 6.33 5.32 14.45
C ILE A 125 7.33 5.47 15.59
N GLN A 126 7.08 6.35 16.57
CA GLN A 126 8.01 6.55 17.68
C GLN A 126 8.29 5.29 18.51
N LYS A 127 7.40 4.29 18.49
CA LYS A 127 7.49 3.03 19.27
C LYS A 127 8.53 2.04 18.71
N PHE A 128 9.13 2.35 17.55
CA PHE A 128 10.04 1.47 16.82
C PHE A 128 11.36 2.16 16.47
N ASP A 129 12.40 1.34 16.27
CA ASP A 129 13.74 1.83 15.95
C ASP A 129 13.90 2.07 14.45
N ILE A 130 13.34 1.19 13.61
CA ILE A 130 13.45 1.23 12.16
C ILE A 130 12.06 1.10 11.55
N ILE A 131 11.80 1.86 10.49
CA ILE A 131 10.55 1.85 9.77
C ILE A 131 10.77 1.24 8.39
N CYS A 132 9.91 0.28 8.00
CA CYS A 132 9.90 -0.35 6.70
C CYS A 132 8.63 0.05 5.94
N ASP A 133 8.80 0.77 4.84
CA ASP A 133 7.71 1.17 3.97
C ASP A 133 7.37 0.03 2.99
N CYS A 134 6.22 -0.59 3.21
CA CYS A 134 5.63 -1.61 2.35
C CYS A 134 4.31 -1.14 1.73
N SER A 135 4.06 0.18 1.73
CA SER A 135 2.85 0.77 1.17
C SER A 135 2.90 0.81 -0.37
N ASP A 136 1.74 0.94 -0.98
CA ASP A 136 1.55 0.93 -2.44
C ASP A 136 1.05 2.27 -3.00
N ASN A 137 1.05 3.32 -2.18
CA ASN A 137 0.54 4.62 -2.58
C ASN A 137 1.45 5.77 -2.13
N PHE A 138 1.49 6.85 -2.90
CA PHE A 138 2.39 7.97 -2.67
C PHE A 138 2.05 8.76 -1.40
N GLY A 139 0.77 8.99 -1.11
CA GLY A 139 0.36 9.75 0.08
C GLY A 139 0.88 9.12 1.37
N THR A 140 0.74 7.81 1.52
CA THR A 140 1.29 7.07 2.66
C THR A 140 2.82 7.15 2.69
N ARG A 141 3.52 7.04 1.56
CA ARG A 141 4.99 7.14 1.48
C ARG A 141 5.52 8.48 1.95
N TYR A 142 4.91 9.59 1.49
CA TYR A 142 5.28 10.93 1.96
C TYR A 142 5.01 11.11 3.44
N LEU A 143 3.87 10.63 3.94
CA LEU A 143 3.54 10.70 5.36
C LEU A 143 4.56 9.94 6.22
N ILE A 144 4.91 8.71 5.83
CA ILE A 144 5.90 7.89 6.54
C ILE A 144 7.25 8.59 6.54
N ASN A 145 7.71 9.08 5.36
CA ASN A 145 8.97 9.79 5.24
C ASN A 145 9.04 11.01 6.16
N ASP A 146 8.00 11.84 6.14
CA ASP A 146 7.98 13.09 6.91
C ASP A 146 7.89 12.81 8.42
N ALA A 147 7.13 11.80 8.83
CA ALA A 147 7.08 11.36 10.22
C ALA A 147 8.44 10.80 10.68
N CYS A 148 9.14 10.05 9.81
CA CYS A 148 10.50 9.55 10.08
C CYS A 148 11.52 10.69 10.22
N LEU A 149 11.42 11.75 9.41
CA LEU A 149 12.24 12.95 9.52
C LEU A 149 12.03 13.64 10.88
N ILE A 150 10.78 13.88 11.25
CA ILE A 150 10.41 14.54 12.53
C ILE A 150 10.94 13.72 13.73
N LEU A 151 10.84 12.40 13.67
CA LEU A 151 11.22 11.49 14.76
C LEU A 151 12.68 11.02 14.69
N ASN A 152 13.45 11.45 13.68
CA ASN A 152 14.82 10.98 13.40
C ASN A 152 14.91 9.45 13.36
N LYS A 153 14.00 8.80 12.59
CA LYS A 153 13.97 7.35 12.40
C LYS A 153 14.46 6.97 11.02
N PRO A 154 15.31 5.95 10.88
CA PRO A 154 15.67 5.41 9.59
C PRO A 154 14.45 4.78 8.92
N LEU A 155 14.32 5.03 7.62
CA LEU A 155 13.26 4.52 6.76
C LEU A 155 13.84 3.63 5.67
N VAL A 156 13.45 2.36 5.64
CA VAL A 156 13.79 1.44 4.56
C VAL A 156 12.65 1.44 3.55
N PHE A 157 12.91 2.05 2.41
CA PHE A 157 11.96 2.25 1.33
C PHE A 157 11.99 1.08 0.35
N GLY A 158 10.80 0.65 -0.09
CA GLY A 158 10.63 -0.31 -1.18
C GLY A 158 9.48 0.08 -2.11
N SER A 159 9.65 -0.13 -3.41
CA SER A 159 8.61 0.11 -4.41
C SER A 159 8.68 -0.93 -5.50
N VAL A 160 7.53 -1.37 -6.01
CA VAL A 160 7.44 -2.37 -7.09
C VAL A 160 6.35 -1.96 -8.07
N GLN A 161 6.62 -2.13 -9.36
CA GLN A 161 5.66 -1.96 -10.45
C GLN A 161 5.96 -2.99 -11.56
N GLY A 162 5.02 -3.88 -11.88
CA GLY A 162 5.24 -4.95 -12.84
C GLY A 162 6.42 -5.85 -12.45
N PHE A 163 7.46 -5.83 -13.26
CA PHE A 163 8.74 -6.52 -13.03
C PHE A 163 9.85 -5.60 -12.53
N GLU A 164 9.57 -4.32 -12.28
CA GLU A 164 10.55 -3.37 -11.77
C GLU A 164 10.41 -3.18 -10.28
N GLY A 165 11.54 -2.99 -9.59
CA GLY A 165 11.58 -2.75 -8.15
C GLY A 165 12.65 -1.75 -7.76
N GLN A 166 12.44 -1.08 -6.65
CA GLN A 166 13.36 -0.07 -6.11
C GLN A 166 13.51 -0.26 -4.61
N VAL A 167 14.74 -0.08 -4.10
CA VAL A 167 15.04 -0.09 -2.67
C VAL A 167 16.03 1.03 -2.35
N SER A 168 15.81 1.71 -1.24
CA SER A 168 16.69 2.73 -0.68
C SER A 168 16.57 2.77 0.83
N VAL A 169 17.52 3.41 1.48
CA VAL A 169 17.46 3.77 2.90
C VAL A 169 17.48 5.29 3.03
N PHE A 170 16.48 5.83 3.69
CA PHE A 170 16.31 7.25 3.94
C PHE A 170 16.45 7.56 5.43
N ASN A 171 16.82 8.79 5.75
CA ASN A 171 16.83 9.30 7.12
C ASN A 171 17.70 8.47 8.10
N LEU A 172 18.74 7.79 7.61
CA LEU A 172 19.62 6.98 8.45
C LEU A 172 20.38 7.85 9.47
N ASN A 173 20.76 9.05 9.05
CA ASN A 173 21.43 10.06 9.86
C ASN A 173 21.06 11.48 9.34
N LYS A 174 21.58 12.52 10.01
CA LYS A 174 21.27 13.92 9.68
C LYS A 174 21.70 14.36 8.27
N THR A 175 22.65 13.66 7.65
CA THR A 175 23.15 13.98 6.31
C THR A 175 22.51 13.11 5.22
N SER A 176 21.81 12.04 5.61
CA SER A 176 21.16 11.12 4.69
C SER A 176 20.08 11.82 3.87
N PRO A 177 19.87 11.43 2.61
CA PRO A 177 18.72 11.88 1.85
C PRO A 177 17.41 11.30 2.40
N ASN A 178 16.31 11.82 1.90
CA ASN A 178 14.96 11.38 2.20
C ASN A 178 14.15 11.21 0.90
N LEU A 179 12.89 10.75 1.01
CA LEU A 179 12.06 10.50 -0.17
C LEU A 179 11.87 11.76 -1.04
N ARG A 180 11.82 12.95 -0.44
CA ARG A 180 11.64 14.21 -1.19
C ARG A 180 12.88 14.61 -1.99
N ASP A 181 14.05 14.06 -1.68
CA ASP A 181 15.25 14.21 -2.51
C ASP A 181 15.19 13.34 -3.76
N LEU A 182 14.44 12.23 -3.71
CA LEU A 182 14.15 11.36 -4.87
C LEU A 182 12.94 11.86 -5.67
N LEU A 183 11.89 12.26 -4.97
CA LEU A 183 10.61 12.69 -5.52
C LEU A 183 10.18 13.99 -4.83
N PRO A 184 10.66 15.16 -5.30
CA PRO A 184 10.36 16.45 -4.68
C PRO A 184 8.88 16.78 -4.64
N GLU A 185 8.16 16.39 -5.68
CA GLU A 185 6.72 16.57 -5.80
C GLU A 185 6.02 15.21 -5.95
N SER A 186 4.83 15.10 -5.36
CA SER A 186 4.02 13.90 -5.53
C SER A 186 3.66 13.76 -7.02
N PRO A 187 3.98 12.62 -7.65
CA PRO A 187 3.59 12.39 -9.03
C PRO A 187 2.09 12.58 -9.19
N SER A 188 1.68 13.30 -10.22
CA SER A 188 0.25 13.44 -10.50
C SER A 188 -0.33 12.06 -10.81
N LYS A 189 -1.52 11.76 -10.30
CA LYS A 189 -2.22 10.46 -10.48
C LYS A 189 -2.37 10.04 -11.96
N ASN A 190 -2.24 10.98 -12.87
CA ASN A 190 -2.31 10.73 -14.31
C ASN A 190 -0.97 10.33 -14.94
N THR A 191 0.14 10.49 -14.22
CA THR A 191 1.50 10.26 -14.75
C THR A 191 2.03 8.87 -14.35
N VAL A 192 1.62 8.34 -13.20
CA VAL A 192 2.06 7.01 -12.73
C VAL A 192 0.82 6.21 -12.37
N PRO A 193 0.49 5.16 -13.13
CA PRO A 193 -0.60 4.25 -12.78
C PRO A 193 -0.32 3.58 -11.44
N SER A 194 -1.37 3.36 -10.65
CA SER A 194 -1.23 2.60 -9.39
C SER A 194 -0.81 1.15 -9.66
N CYS A 195 -0.19 0.50 -8.67
CA CYS A 195 0.13 -0.94 -8.76
C CYS A 195 -1.11 -1.81 -9.05
N ALA A 196 -2.30 -1.33 -8.66
CA ALA A 196 -3.57 -2.00 -8.94
C ALA A 196 -3.99 -1.89 -10.41
N GLU A 197 -3.56 -0.84 -11.11
CA GLU A 197 -3.90 -0.59 -12.52
C GLU A 197 -2.87 -1.20 -13.48
N TYR A 198 -1.59 -1.20 -13.09
CA TYR A 198 -0.51 -1.72 -13.94
C TYR A 198 -0.25 -3.22 -13.73
N GLY A 199 -0.65 -3.74 -12.57
CA GLY A 199 -0.35 -5.09 -12.15
C GLY A 199 1.06 -5.26 -11.58
N VAL A 200 1.27 -6.36 -10.87
CA VAL A 200 2.56 -6.71 -10.26
C VAL A 200 2.67 -8.22 -10.12
N VAL A 201 3.84 -8.75 -10.40
CA VAL A 201 4.14 -10.17 -10.17
C VAL A 201 4.63 -10.41 -8.75
N GLY A 202 4.16 -11.50 -8.11
CA GLY A 202 4.48 -11.77 -6.70
C GLY A 202 5.97 -11.94 -6.43
N VAL A 203 6.74 -12.47 -7.39
CA VAL A 203 8.21 -12.62 -7.27
C VAL A 203 8.90 -11.26 -7.11
N SER A 204 8.45 -10.23 -7.84
CA SER A 204 9.02 -8.88 -7.71
C SER A 204 8.81 -8.32 -6.30
N THR A 205 7.58 -8.45 -5.75
CA THR A 205 7.30 -7.99 -4.38
C THR A 205 8.11 -8.78 -3.35
N GLY A 206 8.24 -10.09 -3.56
CA GLY A 206 9.04 -10.96 -2.71
C GLY A 206 10.50 -10.54 -2.64
N LEU A 207 11.14 -10.39 -3.80
CA LEU A 207 12.56 -10.02 -3.89
C LEU A 207 12.83 -8.64 -3.25
N ILE A 208 12.05 -7.63 -3.60
CA ILE A 208 12.23 -6.28 -3.07
C ILE A 208 12.05 -6.25 -1.55
N GLY A 209 11.04 -6.93 -1.01
CA GLY A 209 10.85 -7.04 0.44
C GLY A 209 12.00 -7.78 1.14
N ILE A 210 12.58 -8.83 0.54
CA ILE A 210 13.77 -9.50 1.06
C ILE A 210 14.96 -8.55 1.11
N ILE A 211 15.16 -7.73 0.07
CA ILE A 211 16.24 -6.73 0.06
C ILE A 211 16.00 -5.65 1.12
N GLN A 212 14.75 -5.22 1.34
CA GLN A 212 14.43 -4.31 2.45
C GLN A 212 14.85 -4.91 3.80
N VAL A 213 14.57 -6.19 4.05
CA VAL A 213 15.01 -6.86 5.29
C VAL A 213 16.54 -6.93 5.38
N ASN A 214 17.23 -7.19 4.28
CA ASN A 214 18.70 -7.17 4.26
C ASN A 214 19.26 -5.78 4.68
N GLU A 215 18.66 -4.70 4.20
CA GLU A 215 19.04 -3.34 4.64
C GLU A 215 18.77 -3.13 6.14
N ILE A 216 17.60 -3.58 6.65
CA ILE A 216 17.27 -3.51 8.08
C ILE A 216 18.32 -4.26 8.91
N ILE A 217 18.70 -5.47 8.53
CA ILE A 217 19.71 -6.28 9.23
C ILE A 217 21.07 -5.54 9.23
N LYS A 218 21.50 -4.99 8.09
CA LYS A 218 22.77 -4.21 8.01
C LYS A 218 22.75 -2.98 8.92
N ILE A 219 21.61 -2.27 8.99
CA ILE A 219 21.45 -1.11 9.89
C ILE A 219 21.61 -1.55 11.36
N ILE A 220 20.94 -2.63 11.78
CA ILE A 220 20.98 -3.13 13.15
C ILE A 220 22.38 -3.60 13.51
N LEU A 221 23.01 -4.37 12.64
CA LEU A 221 24.35 -4.93 12.87
C LEU A 221 25.46 -3.90 12.67
N LYS A 222 25.17 -2.75 12.05
CA LYS A 222 26.17 -1.75 11.63
C LYS A 222 27.28 -2.39 10.78
N LYS A 223 26.90 -3.28 9.87
CA LYS A 223 27.79 -4.05 8.98
C LYS A 223 27.43 -3.83 7.52
N GLY A 224 28.44 -3.93 6.66
CA GLY A 224 28.28 -3.79 5.22
C GLY A 224 27.98 -2.35 4.81
N GLU A 225 27.68 -2.17 3.53
CA GLU A 225 27.31 -0.90 2.92
C GLU A 225 25.79 -0.79 2.84
N VAL A 226 25.19 0.11 3.63
CA VAL A 226 23.76 0.41 3.58
C VAL A 226 23.46 1.28 2.35
N LEU A 227 22.25 1.16 1.79
CA LEU A 227 21.78 1.97 0.65
C LEU A 227 21.42 3.42 1.06
N ASP A 228 22.17 3.99 1.99
CA ASP A 228 22.09 5.41 2.36
C ASP A 228 22.69 6.29 1.25
N GLY A 229 21.95 7.26 0.76
CA GLY A 229 22.37 8.09 -0.39
C GLY A 229 22.38 7.35 -1.74
N LYS A 230 21.75 6.20 -1.81
CA LYS A 230 21.71 5.37 -3.01
C LYS A 230 20.33 4.75 -3.18
N ILE A 231 19.89 4.62 -4.45
CA ILE A 231 18.74 3.81 -4.80
C ILE A 231 19.18 2.68 -5.73
N MET A 232 18.80 1.45 -5.37
CA MET A 232 18.91 0.30 -6.27
C MET A 232 17.63 0.16 -7.06
N VAL A 233 17.77 0.07 -8.38
CA VAL A 233 16.67 -0.20 -9.31
C VAL A 233 16.91 -1.59 -9.92
N PHE A 234 15.89 -2.42 -9.88
CA PHE A 234 15.88 -3.78 -10.38
C PHE A 234 14.94 -3.89 -11.57
N ASP A 235 15.43 -4.36 -12.70
CA ASP A 235 14.64 -4.82 -13.83
C ASP A 235 14.69 -6.36 -13.82
N LEU A 236 13.67 -6.97 -13.26
CA LEU A 236 13.62 -8.42 -13.09
C LEU A 236 13.25 -9.16 -14.38
N LEU A 237 12.68 -8.46 -15.35
CA LEU A 237 12.38 -9.06 -16.65
C LEU A 237 13.66 -9.33 -17.44
N ASN A 238 14.62 -8.38 -17.39
CA ASN A 238 15.90 -8.45 -18.08
C ASN A 238 17.06 -8.78 -17.14
N MET A 239 16.79 -9.01 -15.83
CA MET A 239 17.80 -9.29 -14.79
C MET A 239 18.89 -8.22 -14.69
N ASN A 240 18.53 -6.97 -14.90
CA ASN A 240 19.44 -5.83 -14.79
C ASN A 240 19.27 -5.10 -13.46
N THR A 241 20.37 -4.57 -12.95
CA THR A 241 20.35 -3.71 -11.76
C THR A 241 21.10 -2.41 -12.03
N LYS A 242 20.57 -1.31 -11.47
CA LYS A 242 21.22 0.01 -11.53
C LYS A 242 21.30 0.57 -10.11
N LYS A 243 22.45 1.15 -9.77
CA LYS A 243 22.66 1.89 -8.53
C LYS A 243 22.79 3.37 -8.89
N LEU A 244 21.88 4.19 -8.42
CA LEU A 244 21.88 5.63 -8.63
C LEU A 244 22.21 6.33 -7.30
N HIS A 245 22.98 7.43 -7.36
CA HIS A 245 23.31 8.23 -6.19
C HIS A 245 22.29 9.33 -5.98
N LEU A 246 21.87 9.50 -4.74
CA LEU A 246 20.94 10.55 -4.30
C LEU A 246 21.73 11.58 -3.48
N LYS A 247 21.53 12.86 -3.81
CA LYS A 247 22.06 13.96 -3.02
C LYS A 247 21.00 14.46 -2.07
N SER A 248 21.37 14.70 -0.83
CA SER A 248 20.49 15.29 0.16
C SER A 248 20.39 16.81 -0.03
N ASP A 249 19.15 17.33 -0.06
CA ASP A 249 18.88 18.76 -0.01
C ASP A 249 18.40 19.16 1.40
N GLN A 250 19.00 20.22 1.96
CA GLN A 250 18.64 20.72 3.28
C GLN A 250 17.23 21.32 3.33
N VAL A 251 16.71 21.81 2.21
CA VAL A 251 15.33 22.32 2.11
C VAL A 251 14.34 21.22 2.40
N ASN A 252 14.58 20.02 1.89
CA ASN A 252 13.72 18.85 2.07
C ASN A 252 13.71 18.28 3.49
N LYS A 253 14.59 18.78 4.37
CA LYS A 253 14.69 18.39 5.79
C LYS A 253 13.96 19.33 6.74
N GLN A 254 13.44 20.44 6.26
CA GLN A 254 12.75 21.44 7.11
C GLN A 254 11.30 21.05 7.47
N ILE A 255 11.03 19.75 7.51
CA ILE A 255 9.71 19.23 7.88
C ILE A 255 9.66 19.05 9.38
N ASN A 256 8.88 19.90 10.04
CA ASN A 256 8.71 19.90 11.50
C ASN A 256 7.25 19.69 11.96
N ASN A 257 6.32 19.67 11.01
CA ASN A 257 4.89 19.51 11.28
C ASN A 257 4.17 18.87 10.09
N LEU A 258 3.48 17.76 10.33
CA LEU A 258 2.72 17.04 9.31
C LEU A 258 1.53 17.84 8.78
N SER A 259 0.93 18.72 9.58
CA SER A 259 -0.24 19.51 9.18
C SER A 259 0.02 20.45 8.00
N LYS A 260 1.26 20.82 7.75
CA LYS A 260 1.64 21.71 6.64
C LYS A 260 1.63 21.00 5.28
N PHE A 261 1.61 19.70 5.25
CA PHE A 261 1.78 18.88 4.05
C PHE A 261 0.59 17.94 3.80
N MET A 262 -0.59 18.28 4.34
CA MET A 262 -1.80 17.44 4.25
C MET A 262 -2.17 17.08 2.80
N ASP A 263 -1.94 17.98 1.85
CA ASP A 263 -2.22 17.75 0.43
C ASP A 263 -1.37 16.62 -0.18
N TYR A 264 -0.16 16.41 0.35
CA TYR A 264 0.72 15.31 -0.06
C TYR A 264 0.27 13.95 0.46
N TYR A 265 -0.45 13.92 1.60
CA TYR A 265 -0.83 12.68 2.28
C TYR A 265 -2.20 12.16 1.88
N SER A 266 -2.98 12.98 1.16
CA SER A 266 -4.28 12.57 0.68
C SER A 266 -4.15 11.71 -0.58
N ASP A 267 -4.54 10.45 -0.47
CA ASP A 267 -4.77 9.61 -1.66
C ASP A 267 -6.14 9.92 -2.30
N ASP A 268 -6.96 10.71 -1.61
CA ASP A 268 -8.29 11.08 -2.06
C ASP A 268 -8.21 12.26 -3.04
N GLU A 269 -8.75 12.06 -4.22
CA GLU A 269 -9.06 13.09 -5.19
C GLU A 269 -10.20 14.01 -4.70
N CYS A 270 -10.30 14.32 -3.41
CA CYS A 270 -11.42 15.14 -2.97
C CYS A 270 -11.15 15.92 -1.69
N SER A 271 -10.37 17.01 -1.81
CA SER A 271 -10.47 18.11 -0.86
C SER A 271 -10.14 19.46 -1.48
N THR A 272 -10.56 19.68 -2.73
CA THR A 272 -10.83 21.04 -3.22
C THR A 272 -12.08 21.00 -4.09
N GLN A 273 -13.15 21.56 -3.51
CA GLN A 273 -14.49 21.77 -4.03
C GLN A 273 -15.50 20.63 -3.86
N THR A 274 -16.24 20.73 -2.77
CA THR A 274 -17.69 20.50 -2.56
C THR A 274 -18.46 20.00 -3.81
N GLY A 275 -18.34 18.72 -4.09
CA GLY A 275 -19.34 17.98 -4.78
C GLY A 275 -19.52 16.68 -4.01
N THR A 276 -20.56 16.55 -3.23
CA THR A 276 -20.99 15.29 -2.64
C THR A 276 -21.07 14.27 -3.76
N ILE A 277 -20.18 13.25 -3.75
CA ILE A 277 -20.31 12.11 -4.68
C ILE A 277 -21.65 11.47 -4.32
N ASN A 278 -22.64 11.64 -5.19
CA ASN A 278 -23.93 11.02 -5.02
C ASN A 278 -23.76 9.51 -5.16
N ARG A 279 -23.92 8.79 -4.05
CA ARG A 279 -23.90 7.32 -4.02
C ARG A 279 -25.34 6.80 -3.95
N ILE A 280 -25.51 5.60 -4.45
CA ILE A 280 -26.75 4.84 -4.29
C ILE A 280 -26.39 3.41 -3.88
N ASN A 281 -27.08 2.86 -2.90
CA ASN A 281 -26.87 1.45 -2.57
C ASN A 281 -27.47 0.53 -3.66
N ALA A 282 -26.95 -0.70 -3.75
CA ALA A 282 -27.34 -1.63 -4.80
C ALA A 282 -28.83 -2.02 -4.75
N CYS A 283 -29.47 -2.03 -3.57
CA CYS A 283 -30.89 -2.36 -3.40
C CYS A 283 -31.77 -1.25 -3.98
N ASP A 284 -31.50 0.00 -3.63
CA ASP A 284 -32.25 1.16 -4.13
C ASP A 284 -32.08 1.33 -5.63
N PHE A 285 -30.83 1.13 -6.14
CA PHE A 285 -30.58 1.11 -7.58
C PHE A 285 -31.39 0.03 -8.29
N ASN A 286 -31.40 -1.21 -7.78
CA ASN A 286 -32.15 -2.32 -8.37
C ASN A 286 -33.66 -2.01 -8.45
N SER A 287 -34.22 -1.45 -7.40
CA SER A 287 -35.61 -1.02 -7.34
C SER A 287 -35.92 0.05 -8.39
N LEU A 288 -35.07 1.05 -8.54
CA LEU A 288 -35.21 2.11 -9.56
C LEU A 288 -35.06 1.55 -10.98
N TYR A 289 -34.11 0.65 -11.19
CA TYR A 289 -33.81 0.07 -12.50
C TYR A 289 -34.94 -0.82 -13.00
N LYS A 290 -35.57 -1.60 -12.12
CA LYS A 290 -36.77 -2.41 -12.44
C LYS A 290 -37.99 -1.55 -12.81
N ILE A 291 -38.17 -0.37 -12.19
CA ILE A 291 -39.34 0.48 -12.39
C ILE A 291 -39.20 1.40 -13.61
N LYS A 292 -37.99 1.94 -13.87
CA LYS A 292 -37.77 2.96 -14.91
C LYS A 292 -36.51 2.73 -15.73
N PRO A 293 -36.32 1.55 -16.37
CA PRO A 293 -35.07 1.25 -17.06
C PRO A 293 -34.74 2.26 -18.19
N ASN A 294 -35.77 2.73 -18.90
CA ASN A 294 -35.63 3.66 -20.04
C ASN A 294 -35.22 5.09 -19.61
N LYS A 295 -35.31 5.44 -18.31
CA LYS A 295 -34.90 6.74 -17.76
C LYS A 295 -33.53 6.71 -17.11
N ILE A 296 -32.84 5.58 -17.18
CA ILE A 296 -31.53 5.37 -16.58
C ILE A 296 -30.51 5.11 -17.69
N LEU A 297 -29.36 5.79 -17.60
CA LEU A 297 -28.16 5.42 -18.32
C LEU A 297 -27.16 4.80 -17.34
N LEU A 298 -27.00 3.49 -17.45
CA LEU A 298 -26.03 2.75 -16.64
C LEU A 298 -24.72 2.61 -17.40
N ILE A 299 -23.67 3.23 -16.88
CA ILE A 299 -22.33 3.22 -17.48
C ILE A 299 -21.45 2.26 -16.69
N ASP A 300 -21.05 1.15 -17.31
CA ASP A 300 -20.04 0.25 -16.77
C ASP A 300 -18.65 0.76 -17.11
N VAL A 301 -17.90 1.13 -16.09
CA VAL A 301 -16.57 1.73 -16.24
C VAL A 301 -15.41 0.74 -16.08
N ARG A 302 -15.72 -0.57 -16.15
CA ARG A 302 -14.73 -1.65 -16.22
C ARG A 302 -14.10 -1.72 -17.61
N GLU A 303 -13.00 -2.44 -17.72
CA GLU A 303 -12.39 -2.68 -19.03
C GLU A 303 -13.27 -3.59 -19.90
N ILE A 304 -13.07 -3.54 -21.22
CA ILE A 304 -13.95 -4.19 -22.21
C ILE A 304 -14.06 -5.70 -21.99
N GLU A 305 -12.97 -6.34 -21.58
CA GLU A 305 -12.93 -7.78 -21.29
C GLU A 305 -13.79 -8.14 -20.07
N GLU A 306 -13.76 -7.29 -19.03
CA GLU A 306 -14.59 -7.47 -17.83
C GLU A 306 -16.08 -7.26 -18.15
N PHE A 307 -16.38 -6.28 -19.01
CA PHE A 307 -17.74 -6.00 -19.48
C PHE A 307 -18.29 -7.16 -20.30
N SER A 308 -17.53 -7.65 -21.28
CA SER A 308 -17.93 -8.76 -22.17
C SER A 308 -18.19 -10.05 -21.41
N SER A 309 -17.50 -10.28 -20.30
CA SER A 309 -17.66 -11.48 -19.47
C SER A 309 -18.92 -11.46 -18.61
N SER A 310 -19.41 -10.29 -18.21
CA SER A 310 -20.45 -10.20 -17.19
C SER A 310 -21.13 -8.82 -17.10
N ALA A 311 -21.71 -8.31 -18.20
CA ALA A 311 -22.46 -7.06 -18.20
C ALA A 311 -23.82 -7.16 -17.48
N ILE A 312 -24.38 -6.01 -17.07
CA ILE A 312 -25.79 -5.86 -16.69
C ILE A 312 -26.55 -5.48 -17.97
N GLU A 313 -27.67 -6.12 -18.21
CA GLU A 313 -28.53 -5.85 -19.37
C GLU A 313 -28.90 -4.35 -19.42
N GLY A 314 -28.78 -3.73 -20.59
CA GLY A 314 -29.02 -2.30 -20.79
C GLY A 314 -27.91 -1.37 -20.34
N SER A 315 -26.81 -1.87 -19.76
CA SER A 315 -25.62 -1.06 -19.47
C SER A 315 -24.77 -0.83 -20.72
N ILE A 316 -24.07 0.32 -20.76
CA ILE A 316 -23.10 0.63 -21.81
C ILE A 316 -21.67 0.58 -21.24
N SER A 317 -20.74 0.10 -22.07
CA SER A 317 -19.32 0.07 -21.68
C SER A 317 -18.64 1.38 -22.05
N ILE A 318 -18.17 2.10 -21.05
CA ILE A 318 -17.25 3.24 -21.22
C ILE A 318 -16.14 3.07 -20.16
N PRO A 319 -15.05 2.37 -20.47
CA PRO A 319 -13.96 2.15 -19.54
C PRO A 319 -13.46 3.46 -18.91
N LEU A 320 -13.07 3.41 -17.64
CA LEU A 320 -12.58 4.59 -16.92
C LEU A 320 -11.42 5.26 -17.66
N SER A 321 -10.58 4.47 -18.35
CA SER A 321 -9.48 4.92 -19.21
C SER A 321 -9.96 5.77 -20.41
N ARG A 322 -11.19 5.56 -20.88
CA ARG A 322 -11.81 6.31 -22.00
C ARG A 322 -12.66 7.48 -21.57
N LEU A 323 -13.19 7.46 -20.36
CA LEU A 323 -14.19 8.43 -19.90
C LEU A 323 -13.75 9.91 -19.98
N LYS A 324 -12.44 10.17 -20.11
CA LYS A 324 -11.87 11.54 -20.28
C LYS A 324 -11.85 12.02 -21.72
N LYS A 325 -12.23 11.18 -22.69
CA LYS A 325 -12.19 11.55 -24.12
C LYS A 325 -13.46 12.27 -24.53
N ASP A 326 -13.31 13.35 -25.30
CA ASP A 326 -14.39 14.22 -25.76
C ASP A 326 -15.62 13.54 -26.37
N PRO A 327 -15.48 12.50 -27.24
CA PRO A 327 -16.66 11.85 -27.82
C PRO A 327 -17.58 11.19 -26.79
N ASP A 328 -16.98 10.52 -25.80
CA ASP A 328 -17.72 9.83 -24.74
C ASP A 328 -18.41 10.86 -23.81
N LEU A 329 -17.76 11.95 -23.49
CA LEU A 329 -18.32 13.04 -22.68
C LEU A 329 -19.51 13.73 -23.36
N LYS A 330 -19.40 14.04 -24.66
CA LYS A 330 -20.50 14.65 -25.45
C LYS A 330 -21.72 13.76 -25.48
N PHE A 331 -21.53 12.44 -25.65
CA PHE A 331 -22.62 11.47 -25.62
C PHE A 331 -23.29 11.46 -24.24
N ILE A 332 -22.53 11.34 -23.15
CA ILE A 332 -23.08 11.30 -21.79
C ILE A 332 -23.80 12.62 -21.46
N GLN A 333 -23.25 13.76 -21.88
CA GLN A 333 -23.84 15.08 -21.69
C GLN A 333 -25.22 15.17 -22.33
N LYS A 334 -25.37 14.69 -23.57
CA LYS A 334 -26.65 14.64 -24.28
C LYS A 334 -27.66 13.74 -23.57
N GLU A 335 -27.24 12.56 -23.16
CA GLU A 335 -28.11 11.61 -22.45
C GLU A 335 -28.52 12.11 -21.07
N SER A 336 -27.64 12.86 -20.36
CA SER A 336 -27.93 13.41 -19.03
C SER A 336 -29.07 14.44 -18.99
N LEU A 337 -29.50 14.95 -20.15
CA LEU A 337 -30.64 15.84 -20.25
C LEU A 337 -32.00 15.10 -20.11
N ILE A 338 -32.01 13.79 -20.37
CA ILE A 338 -33.22 12.98 -20.43
C ILE A 338 -33.18 11.75 -19.51
N LYS A 339 -32.00 11.35 -19.06
CA LYS A 339 -31.78 10.17 -18.24
C LYS A 339 -30.98 10.47 -16.99
N GLU A 340 -31.24 9.73 -15.91
CA GLU A 340 -30.39 9.69 -14.72
C GLU A 340 -29.15 8.84 -15.01
N ILE A 341 -27.96 9.37 -14.72
CA ILE A 341 -26.68 8.70 -14.99
C ILE A 341 -26.23 7.92 -13.76
N PHE A 342 -25.97 6.63 -13.96
CA PHE A 342 -25.36 5.78 -12.93
C PHE A 342 -24.07 5.18 -13.45
N THR A 343 -23.07 5.10 -12.57
CA THR A 343 -21.79 4.45 -12.88
C THR A 343 -21.61 3.19 -12.04
N ILE A 344 -21.12 2.13 -12.66
CA ILE A 344 -20.88 0.85 -12.01
C ILE A 344 -19.50 0.30 -12.37
N CYS A 345 -18.87 -0.38 -11.42
CA CYS A 345 -17.66 -1.17 -11.63
C CYS A 345 -17.69 -2.44 -10.78
N LYS A 346 -16.59 -3.14 -10.62
CA LYS A 346 -16.57 -4.39 -9.85
C LYS A 346 -17.01 -4.20 -8.40
N SER A 347 -16.45 -3.22 -7.67
CA SER A 347 -16.60 -3.03 -6.21
C SER A 347 -17.12 -1.65 -5.78
N GLY A 348 -17.32 -0.71 -6.71
CA GLY A 348 -17.71 0.68 -6.42
C GLY A 348 -16.56 1.69 -6.55
N LYS A 349 -15.31 1.32 -6.32
CA LYS A 349 -14.15 2.25 -6.33
C LYS A 349 -13.91 2.96 -7.67
N ARG A 350 -13.94 2.24 -8.81
CA ARG A 350 -13.76 2.84 -10.14
C ARG A 350 -14.96 3.70 -10.55
N SER A 351 -16.18 3.31 -10.17
CA SER A 351 -17.39 4.05 -10.49
C SER A 351 -17.50 5.38 -9.70
N GLU A 352 -16.99 5.44 -8.48
CA GLU A 352 -16.85 6.70 -7.76
C GLU A 352 -15.91 7.68 -8.47
N LYS A 353 -14.75 7.18 -8.93
CA LYS A 353 -13.83 7.99 -9.76
C LYS A 353 -14.50 8.48 -11.05
N ALA A 354 -15.29 7.64 -11.69
CA ALA A 354 -16.03 8.01 -12.88
C ALA A 354 -17.05 9.11 -12.60
N SER A 355 -17.84 9.00 -11.54
CA SER A 355 -18.79 10.05 -11.14
C SER A 355 -18.09 11.36 -10.79
N SER A 356 -16.92 11.31 -10.16
CA SER A 356 -16.09 12.50 -9.89
C SER A 356 -15.60 13.15 -11.19
N ILE A 357 -15.18 12.36 -12.19
CA ILE A 357 -14.79 12.88 -13.50
C ILE A 357 -15.98 13.57 -14.17
N LEU A 358 -17.15 12.90 -14.20
CA LEU A 358 -18.36 13.45 -14.82
C LEU A 358 -18.81 14.75 -14.16
N SER A 359 -18.70 14.88 -12.84
CA SER A 359 -19.06 16.10 -12.13
C SER A 359 -18.20 17.32 -12.53
N LYS A 360 -16.91 17.12 -12.86
CA LYS A 360 -16.03 18.18 -13.39
C LYS A 360 -16.52 18.73 -14.72
N PHE A 361 -17.27 17.94 -15.48
CA PHE A 361 -17.93 18.35 -16.73
C PHE A 361 -19.41 18.73 -16.52
N LYS A 362 -19.82 19.00 -15.28
CA LYS A 362 -21.21 19.38 -14.91
C LYS A 362 -22.26 18.30 -15.23
N ILE A 363 -21.85 17.04 -15.33
CA ILE A 363 -22.72 15.89 -15.50
C ILE A 363 -23.00 15.28 -14.14
N GLN A 364 -24.25 15.33 -13.66
CA GLN A 364 -24.62 14.68 -12.42
C GLN A 364 -24.74 13.17 -12.62
N SER A 365 -24.09 12.39 -11.76
CA SER A 365 -24.16 10.94 -11.80
C SER A 365 -24.10 10.36 -10.38
N ARG A 366 -24.60 9.13 -10.21
CA ARG A 366 -24.53 8.40 -8.94
C ARG A 366 -23.71 7.12 -9.10
N SER A 367 -22.78 6.90 -8.18
CA SER A 367 -21.99 5.67 -8.13
C SER A 367 -22.72 4.59 -7.34
N ILE A 368 -22.76 3.36 -7.88
CA ILE A 368 -23.46 2.22 -7.24
C ILE A 368 -22.49 1.56 -6.24
N GLU A 369 -22.86 1.56 -4.97
CA GLU A 369 -22.09 0.95 -3.87
C GLU A 369 -22.07 -0.58 -3.97
N GLY A 370 -20.89 -1.15 -3.79
CA GLY A 370 -20.67 -2.60 -3.86
C GLY A 370 -20.57 -3.15 -5.28
N GLY A 371 -20.78 -2.31 -6.30
CA GLY A 371 -20.53 -2.64 -7.70
C GLY A 371 -21.39 -3.76 -8.27
N ILE A 372 -20.93 -4.33 -9.38
CA ILE A 372 -21.69 -5.30 -10.18
C ILE A 372 -21.97 -6.61 -9.43
N GLU A 373 -21.07 -7.05 -8.57
CA GLU A 373 -21.24 -8.29 -7.81
C GLU A 373 -22.45 -8.23 -6.88
N LYS A 374 -22.64 -7.08 -6.22
CA LYS A 374 -23.77 -6.87 -5.31
C LYS A 374 -25.09 -6.68 -6.08
N VAL A 375 -25.05 -5.94 -7.20
CA VAL A 375 -26.25 -5.73 -8.04
C VAL A 375 -26.72 -7.04 -8.66
N LYS A 376 -25.81 -7.89 -9.18
CA LYS A 376 -26.18 -9.17 -9.78
C LYS A 376 -26.83 -10.14 -8.80
N ARG A 377 -26.35 -10.21 -7.57
CA ARG A 377 -27.00 -11.03 -6.51
C ARG A 377 -28.45 -10.61 -6.30
N LEU A 378 -28.75 -9.32 -6.33
CA LEU A 378 -30.10 -8.77 -6.15
C LEU A 378 -30.98 -8.85 -7.39
N LEU A 379 -30.41 -9.08 -8.58
CA LEU A 379 -31.17 -9.29 -9.82
C LEU A 379 -31.54 -10.76 -10.04
N SER A 380 -30.82 -11.69 -9.39
CA SER A 380 -31.08 -13.15 -9.47
C SER A 380 -32.08 -13.64 -8.42
N ASP A 381 -32.42 -12.81 -7.45
CA ASP A 381 -33.52 -12.98 -6.48
C ASP A 381 -34.76 -12.20 -6.97
#